data_0c9a0c2f99eb0e7095b6d6437358c2b4
#
_entry.id   0c9a0c2f99eb0e7095b6d6437358c2b4
#
_cell.length_a   1.000
_cell.length_b   1.000
_cell.length_c   1.000
_cell.angle_alpha   90.00
_cell.angle_beta   90.00
_cell.angle_gamma   90.00
#
_symmetry.space_group_name_H-M   'P 1'
#
loop_
_entity.id
_entity.type
_entity.pdbx_description
1 polymer ?
#
loop_
_entity_poly.entity_id
_entity_poly.type
_entity_poly.pdbx_seq_one_letter_code
_entity_poly.pdbx_strand_id
1 'polypeptide(L)'
;FWIVSHAIITDQLLFLFTIPTMLSAFIGLNENSRKHMVIAYAAAALACLTKGPVGLVLPGLLLLLWCASMRSWKMVRRCFPWQGILCFLLIATPWYGAMIYYHGTDFISQFLGLHNVVRATSSEHPEDNHWYYYLVLLPVSLLPWTGLSFLQMKTFRRQALYQPLYRFLMIWCWGTIGFYTLMATKYVTYTYTSGRNRHSAVVRNA
;
A
#
# COMPACT_ATOMS: atom_id res chain seq x y z
N PHE A 1 17.10 -2.52 0.42
CA PHE A 1 16.29 -3.75 0.48
C PHE A 1 16.82 -4.70 1.55
N TRP A 2 18.13 -5.04 1.55
CA TRP A 2 18.76 -5.98 2.48
C TRP A 2 18.57 -5.60 3.96
N ILE A 3 18.68 -4.34 4.30
CA ILE A 3 18.51 -3.82 5.68
C ILE A 3 17.06 -3.94 6.14
N VAL A 4 16.11 -3.61 5.25
CA VAL A 4 14.67 -3.71 5.53
C VAL A 4 14.24 -5.16 5.71
N SER A 5 14.86 -6.09 4.99
CA SER A 5 14.55 -7.51 5.08
C SER A 5 14.96 -8.15 6.41
N HIS A 6 15.91 -7.56 7.14
CA HIS A 6 16.34 -8.01 8.45
C HIS A 6 15.63 -7.30 9.62
N ALA A 7 14.89 -6.24 9.34
CA ALA A 7 14.03 -5.61 10.34
C ALA A 7 12.69 -6.36 10.37
N ILE A 8 12.21 -6.73 11.58
CA ILE A 8 10.89 -7.35 11.77
C ILE A 8 9.82 -6.26 11.56
N ILE A 9 9.49 -5.98 10.30
CA ILE A 9 8.54 -4.95 9.92
C ILE A 9 7.40 -5.60 9.13
N THR A 10 6.17 -5.30 9.51
CA THR A 10 4.94 -5.78 8.86
C THR A 10 4.78 -5.29 7.41
N ASP A 11 5.56 -4.27 7.00
CA ASP A 11 5.55 -3.69 5.66
C ASP A 11 5.95 -4.68 4.57
N GLN A 12 6.85 -5.61 4.88
CA GLN A 12 7.26 -6.65 3.94
C GLN A 12 6.12 -7.62 3.64
N LEU A 13 5.37 -8.02 4.67
CA LEU A 13 4.19 -8.88 4.51
C LEU A 13 3.08 -8.15 3.78
N LEU A 14 2.86 -6.87 4.08
CA LEU A 14 1.93 -6.04 3.34
C LEU A 14 2.29 -6.00 1.84
N PHE A 15 3.57 -5.79 1.53
CA PHE A 15 4.05 -5.77 0.14
C PHE A 15 3.89 -7.13 -0.53
N LEU A 16 4.24 -8.22 0.18
CA LEU A 16 4.09 -9.59 -0.30
C LEU A 16 2.64 -9.89 -0.72
N PHE A 17 1.65 -9.45 0.05
CA PHE A 17 0.23 -9.68 -0.27
C PHE A 17 -0.37 -8.64 -1.21
N THR A 18 0.17 -7.44 -1.26
CA THR A 18 -0.29 -6.41 -2.20
C THR A 18 0.03 -6.77 -3.66
N ILE A 19 1.19 -7.38 -3.92
CA ILE A 19 1.58 -7.79 -5.28
C ILE A 19 0.57 -8.78 -5.87
N PRO A 20 0.28 -9.95 -5.26
CA PRO A 20 -0.71 -10.87 -5.81
C PRO A 20 -2.12 -10.27 -5.86
N THR A 21 -2.49 -9.37 -4.93
CA THR A 21 -3.75 -8.63 -5.00
C THR A 21 -3.85 -7.85 -6.31
N MET A 22 -2.84 -7.03 -6.62
CA MET A 22 -2.84 -6.17 -7.80
C MET A 22 -2.76 -6.98 -9.10
N LEU A 23 -1.85 -7.95 -9.17
CA LEU A 23 -1.67 -8.78 -10.38
C LEU A 23 -2.89 -9.65 -10.67
N SER A 24 -3.43 -10.32 -9.66
CA SER A 24 -4.63 -11.16 -9.85
C SER A 24 -5.85 -10.32 -10.20
N ALA A 25 -6.02 -9.14 -9.60
CA ALA A 25 -7.11 -8.23 -9.98
C ALA A 25 -6.96 -7.74 -11.43
N PHE A 26 -5.74 -7.39 -11.87
CA PHE A 26 -5.48 -7.00 -13.26
C PHE A 26 -5.86 -8.12 -14.24
N ILE A 27 -5.41 -9.34 -14.00
CA ILE A 27 -5.75 -10.50 -14.84
C ILE A 27 -7.27 -10.77 -14.80
N GLY A 28 -7.85 -10.76 -13.59
CA GLY A 28 -9.28 -11.00 -13.39
C GLY A 28 -10.17 -10.01 -14.13
N LEU A 29 -9.79 -8.74 -14.18
CA LEU A 29 -10.55 -7.69 -14.88
C LEU A 29 -10.35 -7.75 -16.40
N ASN A 30 -9.14 -8.02 -16.90
CA ASN A 30 -8.87 -8.12 -18.33
C ASN A 30 -9.48 -9.38 -18.94
N GLU A 31 -9.28 -10.53 -18.31
CA GLU A 31 -9.74 -11.83 -18.80
C GLU A 31 -11.17 -12.17 -18.37
N ASN A 32 -11.82 -11.29 -17.60
CA ASN A 32 -13.13 -11.53 -16.99
C ASN A 32 -13.17 -12.83 -16.15
N SER A 33 -12.07 -13.12 -15.46
CA SER A 33 -11.90 -14.34 -14.67
C SER A 33 -12.29 -14.11 -13.22
N ARG A 34 -13.40 -14.74 -12.81
CA ARG A 34 -13.86 -14.72 -11.41
C ARG A 34 -12.85 -15.36 -10.46
N LYS A 35 -12.17 -16.42 -10.91
CA LYS A 35 -11.15 -17.11 -10.11
C LYS A 35 -10.03 -16.17 -9.68
N HIS A 36 -9.47 -15.40 -10.62
CA HIS A 36 -8.41 -14.44 -10.32
C HIS A 36 -8.91 -13.30 -9.42
N MET A 37 -10.15 -12.86 -9.57
CA MET A 37 -10.73 -11.88 -8.65
C MET A 37 -10.87 -12.43 -7.23
N VAL A 38 -11.27 -13.69 -7.04
CA VAL A 38 -11.33 -14.33 -5.71
C VAL A 38 -9.91 -14.40 -5.08
N ILE A 39 -8.89 -14.77 -5.86
CA ILE A 39 -7.49 -14.79 -5.41
C ILE A 39 -7.05 -13.37 -4.98
N ALA A 40 -7.41 -12.34 -5.75
CA ALA A 40 -7.11 -10.96 -5.41
C ALA A 40 -7.73 -10.55 -4.07
N TYR A 41 -8.99 -10.90 -3.82
CA TYR A 41 -9.66 -10.62 -2.55
C TYR A 41 -9.10 -11.43 -1.38
N ALA A 42 -8.70 -12.68 -1.60
CA ALA A 42 -8.02 -13.49 -0.59
C ALA A 42 -6.67 -12.86 -0.19
N ALA A 43 -5.87 -12.44 -1.16
CA ALA A 43 -4.60 -11.77 -0.92
C ALA A 43 -4.81 -10.40 -0.24
N ALA A 44 -5.84 -9.63 -0.63
CA ALA A 44 -6.21 -8.37 0.02
C ALA A 44 -6.64 -8.57 1.48
N ALA A 45 -7.36 -9.66 1.79
CA ALA A 45 -7.71 -10.00 3.16
C ALA A 45 -6.46 -10.28 4.01
N LEU A 46 -5.50 -11.05 3.49
CA LEU A 46 -4.22 -11.28 4.15
C LEU A 46 -3.43 -9.99 4.33
N ALA A 47 -3.38 -9.11 3.32
CA ALA A 47 -2.77 -7.78 3.43
C ALA A 47 -3.45 -6.94 4.53
N CYS A 48 -4.78 -7.01 4.63
CA CYS A 48 -5.55 -6.32 5.65
C CYS A 48 -5.25 -6.86 7.06
N LEU A 49 -5.05 -8.16 7.22
CA LEU A 49 -4.65 -8.76 8.49
C LEU A 49 -3.24 -8.35 8.94
N THR A 50 -2.35 -7.97 8.00
CA THR A 50 -0.97 -7.58 8.36
C THR A 50 -0.86 -6.13 8.84
N LYS A 51 -1.57 -5.19 8.22
CA LYS A 51 -1.43 -3.75 8.52
C LYS A 51 -2.77 -3.00 8.57
N GLY A 52 -3.87 -3.71 8.66
CA GLY A 52 -5.20 -3.12 8.75
C GLY A 52 -5.78 -2.66 7.40
N PRO A 53 -6.76 -1.74 7.43
CA PRO A 53 -7.55 -1.36 6.25
C PRO A 53 -6.76 -0.90 5.04
N VAL A 54 -5.53 -0.38 5.23
CA VAL A 54 -4.66 0.08 4.13
C VAL A 54 -4.37 -1.05 3.13
N GLY A 55 -4.33 -2.31 3.60
CA GLY A 55 -4.13 -3.49 2.74
C GLY A 55 -5.26 -3.71 1.71
N LEU A 56 -6.44 -3.15 1.95
CA LEU A 56 -7.57 -3.18 1.01
C LEU A 56 -7.75 -1.83 0.32
N VAL A 57 -7.64 -0.73 1.06
CA VAL A 57 -7.94 0.63 0.58
C VAL A 57 -6.98 1.05 -0.53
N LEU A 58 -5.67 0.83 -0.34
CA LEU A 58 -4.67 1.22 -1.33
C LEU A 58 -4.85 0.44 -2.65
N PRO A 59 -4.85 -0.91 -2.69
CA PRO A 59 -5.09 -1.64 -3.93
C PRO A 59 -6.45 -1.32 -4.55
N GLY A 60 -7.50 -1.21 -3.74
CA GLY A 60 -8.85 -0.87 -4.19
C GLY A 60 -8.90 0.50 -4.89
N LEU A 61 -8.29 1.52 -4.30
CA LEU A 61 -8.20 2.86 -4.88
C LEU A 61 -7.44 2.83 -6.21
N LEU A 62 -6.30 2.15 -6.28
CA LEU A 62 -5.49 2.05 -7.50
C LEU A 62 -6.23 1.33 -8.63
N LEU A 63 -6.93 0.25 -8.31
CA LEU A 63 -7.77 -0.47 -9.28
C LEU A 63 -8.92 0.38 -9.79
N LEU A 64 -9.59 1.13 -8.92
CA LEU A 64 -10.66 2.04 -9.32
C LEU A 64 -10.14 3.18 -10.20
N LEU A 65 -8.97 3.75 -9.87
CA LEU A 65 -8.31 4.77 -10.70
C LEU A 65 -7.96 4.20 -12.09
N TRP A 66 -7.47 2.96 -12.15
CA TRP A 66 -7.19 2.30 -13.41
C TRP A 66 -8.47 2.06 -14.22
N CYS A 67 -9.53 1.53 -13.61
CA CYS A 67 -10.83 1.33 -14.28
C CYS A 67 -11.41 2.66 -14.78
N ALA A 68 -11.30 3.73 -13.99
CA ALA A 68 -11.73 5.08 -14.40
C ALA A 68 -10.92 5.60 -15.59
N SER A 69 -9.60 5.35 -15.61
CA SER A 69 -8.72 5.73 -16.72
C SER A 69 -9.07 4.99 -18.02
N MET A 70 -9.61 3.78 -17.91
CA MET A 70 -10.09 2.97 -19.04
C MET A 70 -11.49 3.38 -19.50
N ARG A 71 -12.15 4.32 -18.78
CA ARG A 71 -13.53 4.81 -19.03
C ARG A 71 -14.56 3.69 -19.18
N SER A 72 -14.36 2.59 -18.46
CA SER A 72 -15.20 1.39 -18.57
C SER A 72 -15.96 1.13 -17.27
N TRP A 73 -17.20 1.60 -17.19
CA TRP A 73 -18.09 1.32 -16.06
C TRP A 73 -18.32 -0.18 -15.84
N LYS A 74 -18.25 -0.96 -16.93
CA LYS A 74 -18.35 -2.42 -16.87
C LYS A 74 -17.18 -3.04 -16.07
N MET A 75 -15.96 -2.49 -16.20
CA MET A 75 -14.80 -2.94 -15.40
C MET A 75 -14.98 -2.58 -13.92
N VAL A 76 -15.49 -1.39 -13.61
CA VAL A 76 -15.77 -0.99 -12.22
C VAL A 76 -16.74 -1.97 -11.55
N ARG A 77 -17.82 -2.35 -12.22
CA ARG A 77 -18.76 -3.36 -11.69
C ARG A 77 -18.12 -4.74 -11.48
N ARG A 78 -17.16 -5.13 -12.32
CA ARG A 78 -16.39 -6.37 -12.18
C ARG A 78 -15.39 -6.34 -11.03
N CYS A 79 -15.04 -5.17 -10.52
CA CYS A 79 -14.20 -5.06 -9.33
C CYS A 79 -14.88 -5.64 -8.08
N PHE A 80 -16.22 -5.74 -8.05
CA PHE A 80 -16.99 -6.16 -6.89
C PHE A 80 -17.73 -7.49 -7.11
N PRO A 81 -17.01 -8.60 -7.36
CA PRO A 81 -17.66 -9.90 -7.45
C PRO A 81 -18.05 -10.38 -6.05
N TRP A 82 -19.29 -10.82 -5.87
CA TRP A 82 -19.79 -11.25 -4.56
C TRP A 82 -18.98 -12.40 -3.95
N GLN A 83 -18.45 -13.31 -4.80
CA GLN A 83 -17.59 -14.40 -4.36
C GLN A 83 -16.27 -13.90 -3.76
N GLY A 84 -15.69 -12.86 -4.34
CA GLY A 84 -14.48 -12.22 -3.82
C GLY A 84 -14.74 -11.55 -2.50
N ILE A 85 -15.84 -10.79 -2.39
CA ILE A 85 -16.25 -10.12 -1.14
C ILE A 85 -16.48 -11.17 -0.05
N LEU A 86 -17.18 -12.26 -0.35
CA LEU A 86 -17.40 -13.34 0.61
C LEU A 86 -16.08 -13.97 1.05
N CYS A 87 -15.16 -14.25 0.13
CA CYS A 87 -13.84 -14.79 0.45
C CYS A 87 -13.05 -13.84 1.36
N PHE A 88 -13.05 -12.53 1.08
CA PHE A 88 -12.44 -11.52 1.93
C PHE A 88 -13.02 -11.56 3.35
N LEU A 89 -14.34 -11.56 3.47
CA LEU A 89 -15.00 -11.59 4.77
C LEU A 89 -14.69 -12.87 5.55
N LEU A 90 -14.71 -14.04 4.90
CA LEU A 90 -14.38 -15.31 5.55
C LEU A 90 -12.96 -15.35 6.11
N ILE A 91 -11.99 -14.68 5.47
CA ILE A 91 -10.60 -14.63 5.93
C ILE A 91 -10.41 -13.54 7.00
N ALA A 92 -10.98 -12.35 6.80
CA ALA A 92 -10.74 -11.20 7.68
C ALA A 92 -11.61 -11.22 8.95
N THR A 93 -12.90 -11.62 8.84
CA THR A 93 -13.87 -11.53 9.95
C THR A 93 -13.49 -12.35 11.18
N PRO A 94 -12.96 -13.60 11.09
CA PRO A 94 -12.63 -14.37 12.28
C PRO A 94 -11.63 -13.65 13.19
N TRP A 95 -10.60 -13.04 12.61
CA TRP A 95 -9.61 -12.28 13.37
C TRP A 95 -10.18 -11.00 13.97
N TYR A 96 -10.81 -10.16 13.15
CA TYR A 96 -11.40 -8.91 13.64
C TYR A 96 -12.54 -9.15 14.60
N GLY A 97 -13.35 -10.19 14.36
CA GLY A 97 -14.43 -10.60 15.27
C GLY A 97 -13.90 -11.07 16.63
N ALA A 98 -12.85 -11.89 16.66
CA ALA A 98 -12.20 -12.31 17.89
C ALA A 98 -11.61 -11.11 18.66
N MET A 99 -10.91 -10.20 17.96
CA MET A 99 -10.34 -9.01 18.59
C MET A 99 -11.40 -8.08 19.18
N ILE A 100 -12.54 -7.89 18.50
CA ILE A 100 -13.66 -7.12 19.02
C ILE A 100 -14.31 -7.83 20.22
N TYR A 101 -14.43 -9.16 20.15
CA TYR A 101 -15.02 -9.93 21.24
C TYR A 101 -14.18 -9.86 22.54
N TYR A 102 -12.85 -9.96 22.44
CA TYR A 102 -11.95 -9.96 23.61
C TYR A 102 -11.60 -8.56 24.11
N HIS A 103 -11.50 -7.56 23.23
CA HIS A 103 -11.01 -6.21 23.57
C HIS A 103 -12.07 -5.11 23.43
N GLY A 104 -13.27 -5.44 22.93
CA GLY A 104 -14.39 -4.51 22.83
C GLY A 104 -14.09 -3.24 22.02
N THR A 105 -14.61 -2.13 22.50
CA THR A 105 -14.48 -0.81 21.87
C THR A 105 -13.05 -0.27 21.88
N ASP A 106 -12.20 -0.73 22.80
CA ASP A 106 -10.82 -0.28 22.91
C ASP A 106 -9.99 -0.71 21.68
N PHE A 107 -10.25 -1.90 21.15
CA PHE A 107 -9.64 -2.35 19.92
C PHE A 107 -10.03 -1.45 18.72
N ILE A 108 -11.31 -1.11 18.62
CA ILE A 108 -11.81 -0.26 17.53
C ILE A 108 -11.19 1.13 17.62
N SER A 109 -11.18 1.75 18.81
CA SER A 109 -10.64 3.11 18.99
C SER A 109 -9.14 3.17 18.79
N GLN A 110 -8.37 2.20 19.27
CA GLN A 110 -6.93 2.17 19.12
C GLN A 110 -6.50 1.75 17.72
N PHE A 111 -7.06 0.66 17.20
CA PHE A 111 -6.64 0.10 15.91
C PHE A 111 -7.15 0.91 14.72
N LEU A 112 -8.46 1.22 14.66
CA LEU A 112 -9.01 2.02 13.56
C LEU A 112 -8.77 3.52 13.78
N GLY A 113 -8.91 4.02 15.01
CA GLY A 113 -8.74 5.43 15.34
C GLY A 113 -7.26 5.84 15.32
N LEU A 114 -6.50 5.44 16.35
CA LEU A 114 -5.12 5.90 16.53
C LEU A 114 -4.17 5.40 15.44
N HIS A 115 -4.19 4.10 15.15
CA HIS A 115 -3.19 3.53 14.23
C HIS A 115 -3.48 3.77 12.74
N ASN A 116 -4.72 4.02 12.33
CA ASN A 116 -5.03 4.23 10.92
C ASN A 116 -5.42 5.69 10.63
N VAL A 117 -6.39 6.25 11.34
CA VAL A 117 -6.91 7.60 11.04
C VAL A 117 -5.95 8.68 11.55
N VAL A 118 -5.51 8.60 12.80
CA VAL A 118 -4.62 9.62 13.39
C VAL A 118 -3.28 9.64 12.65
N ARG A 119 -2.69 8.48 12.32
CA ARG A 119 -1.44 8.42 11.53
C ARG A 119 -1.61 8.94 10.10
N ALA A 120 -2.80 8.84 9.53
CA ALA A 120 -3.07 9.41 8.21
C ALA A 120 -3.22 10.93 8.25
N THR A 121 -3.69 11.50 9.36
CA THR A 121 -4.01 12.93 9.51
C THR A 121 -3.02 13.73 10.33
N SER A 122 -2.35 13.10 11.29
CA SER A 122 -1.34 13.74 12.16
C SER A 122 0.03 13.11 11.94
N SER A 123 1.05 13.93 11.71
CA SER A 123 2.43 13.46 11.58
C SER A 123 3.01 13.14 12.97
N GLU A 124 3.50 11.91 13.15
CA GLU A 124 4.29 11.54 14.34
C GLU A 124 5.69 12.18 14.31
N HIS A 125 6.16 12.58 13.10
CA HIS A 125 7.44 13.24 12.86
C HIS A 125 7.24 14.48 11.97
N PRO A 126 6.85 15.63 12.52
CA PRO A 126 6.62 16.87 11.75
C PRO A 126 7.85 17.31 10.95
N GLU A 127 9.04 17.01 11.47
CA GLU A 127 10.34 17.36 10.87
C GLU A 127 10.55 16.72 9.49
N ASP A 128 10.02 15.52 9.28
CA ASP A 128 10.17 14.74 8.03
C ASP A 128 8.97 14.91 7.08
N ASN A 129 7.96 15.69 7.45
CA ASN A 129 6.72 15.82 6.67
C ASN A 129 6.85 16.78 5.49
N HIS A 130 7.85 16.55 4.61
CA HIS A 130 8.00 17.32 3.38
C HIS A 130 7.31 16.62 2.20
N TRP A 131 6.58 17.39 1.39
CA TRP A 131 5.85 16.85 0.21
C TRP A 131 6.77 16.19 -0.84
N TYR A 132 8.03 16.62 -0.93
CA TYR A 132 9.04 16.09 -1.86
C TYR A 132 9.78 14.85 -1.34
N TYR A 133 9.51 14.43 -0.10
CA TYR A 133 10.24 13.37 0.59
C TYR A 133 10.38 12.08 -0.22
N TYR A 134 9.26 11.55 -0.73
CA TYR A 134 9.28 10.34 -1.55
C TYR A 134 9.85 10.57 -2.95
N LEU A 135 9.80 11.79 -3.49
CA LEU A 135 10.40 12.13 -4.78
C LEU A 135 11.94 12.07 -4.74
N VAL A 136 12.53 12.42 -3.60
CA VAL A 136 13.99 12.32 -3.38
C VAL A 136 14.38 10.89 -3.00
N LEU A 137 13.60 10.26 -2.12
CA LEU A 137 13.91 8.92 -1.62
C LEU A 137 13.86 7.86 -2.72
N LEU A 138 12.90 7.94 -3.62
CA LEU A 138 12.67 6.93 -4.66
C LEU A 138 13.86 6.78 -5.62
N PRO A 139 14.44 7.85 -6.19
CA PRO A 139 15.65 7.74 -7.00
C PRO A 139 16.83 7.13 -6.24
N VAL A 140 17.01 7.49 -4.96
CA VAL A 140 18.10 6.95 -4.14
C VAL A 140 17.88 5.46 -3.85
N SER A 141 16.65 5.06 -3.55
CA SER A 141 16.31 3.66 -3.26
C SER A 141 16.41 2.74 -4.47
N LEU A 142 16.26 3.31 -5.68
CA LEU A 142 16.37 2.58 -6.96
C LEU A 142 17.82 2.50 -7.48
N LEU A 143 18.82 3.04 -6.78
CA LEU A 143 20.22 2.90 -7.22
C LEU A 143 20.64 1.41 -7.25
N PRO A 144 21.36 0.96 -8.29
CA PRO A 144 21.91 1.74 -9.42
C PRO A 144 20.95 1.89 -10.63
N TRP A 145 19.71 1.39 -10.54
CA TRP A 145 18.74 1.30 -11.64
C TRP A 145 18.04 2.63 -11.98
N THR A 146 18.27 3.66 -11.19
CA THR A 146 17.62 4.97 -11.33
C THR A 146 17.80 5.57 -12.71
N GLY A 147 19.04 5.56 -13.24
CA GLY A 147 19.32 6.10 -14.59
C GLY A 147 18.53 5.38 -15.68
N LEU A 148 18.49 4.04 -15.62
CA LEU A 148 17.73 3.23 -16.58
C LEU A 148 16.23 3.50 -16.48
N SER A 149 15.71 3.69 -15.28
CA SER A 149 14.29 4.01 -15.04
C SER A 149 13.90 5.35 -15.67
N PHE A 150 14.75 6.36 -15.55
CA PHE A 150 14.52 7.66 -16.20
C PHE A 150 14.57 7.59 -17.73
N LEU A 151 15.51 6.85 -18.28
CA LEU A 151 15.61 6.65 -19.74
C LEU A 151 14.36 5.97 -20.31
N GLN A 152 13.82 4.99 -19.59
CA GLN A 152 12.64 4.24 -20.01
C GLN A 152 11.33 4.99 -19.79
N MET A 153 11.30 6.04 -18.98
CA MET A 153 10.08 6.75 -18.60
C MET A 153 9.28 7.27 -19.80
N LYS A 154 9.95 7.84 -20.81
CA LYS A 154 9.27 8.34 -22.03
C LYS A 154 8.60 7.20 -22.79
N THR A 155 9.28 6.08 -22.95
CA THR A 155 8.76 4.89 -23.64
C THR A 155 7.58 4.31 -22.87
N PHE A 156 7.69 4.17 -21.55
CA PHE A 156 6.62 3.71 -20.67
C PHE A 156 5.38 4.59 -20.76
N ARG A 157 5.54 5.92 -20.68
CA ARG A 157 4.44 6.87 -20.82
C ARG A 157 3.73 6.75 -22.16
N ARG A 158 4.49 6.62 -23.25
CA ARG A 158 3.93 6.43 -24.59
C ARG A 158 3.15 5.11 -24.69
N GLN A 159 3.71 4.02 -24.20
CA GLN A 159 3.04 2.71 -24.19
C GLN A 159 1.79 2.68 -23.31
N ALA A 160 1.78 3.41 -22.18
CA ALA A 160 0.62 3.52 -21.30
C ALA A 160 -0.62 4.14 -21.97
N LEU A 161 -0.44 4.89 -23.06
CA LEU A 161 -1.56 5.40 -23.85
C LEU A 161 -2.28 4.31 -24.65
N TYR A 162 -1.55 3.30 -25.11
CA TYR A 162 -2.05 2.28 -26.03
C TYR A 162 -2.26 0.91 -25.37
N GLN A 163 -1.50 0.58 -24.34
CA GLN A 163 -1.53 -0.73 -23.71
C GLN A 163 -2.08 -0.68 -22.27
N PRO A 164 -3.12 -1.46 -21.94
CA PRO A 164 -3.72 -1.50 -20.62
C PRO A 164 -2.73 -1.84 -19.49
N LEU A 165 -1.78 -2.75 -19.74
CA LEU A 165 -0.77 -3.17 -18.78
C LEU A 165 0.14 -2.00 -18.36
N TYR A 166 0.69 -1.26 -19.32
CA TYR A 166 1.58 -0.14 -19.00
C TYR A 166 0.84 0.98 -18.28
N ARG A 167 -0.43 1.21 -18.64
CA ARG A 167 -1.29 2.17 -17.93
C ARG A 167 -1.53 1.73 -16.48
N PHE A 168 -1.81 0.46 -16.27
CA PHE A 168 -1.97 -0.12 -14.94
C PHE A 168 -0.71 0.03 -14.10
N LEU A 169 0.47 -0.32 -14.63
CA LEU A 169 1.76 -0.20 -13.93
C LEU A 169 2.09 1.26 -13.59
N MET A 170 1.79 2.21 -14.49
CA MET A 170 1.96 3.64 -14.24
C MET A 170 1.06 4.13 -13.09
N ILE A 171 -0.22 3.74 -13.10
CA ILE A 171 -1.15 4.10 -12.03
C ILE A 171 -0.74 3.45 -10.72
N TRP A 172 -0.31 2.20 -10.75
CA TRP A 172 0.19 1.52 -9.54
C TRP A 172 1.40 2.24 -8.96
N CYS A 173 2.41 2.53 -9.77
CA CYS A 173 3.63 3.20 -9.32
C CYS A 173 3.32 4.61 -8.78
N TRP A 174 2.77 5.48 -9.62
CA TRP A 174 2.54 6.88 -9.25
C TRP A 174 1.40 7.05 -8.25
N GLY A 175 0.39 6.20 -8.31
CA GLY A 175 -0.71 6.20 -7.35
C GLY A 175 -0.25 5.80 -5.95
N THR A 176 0.65 4.81 -5.83
CA THR A 176 1.24 4.42 -4.55
C THR A 176 2.09 5.56 -3.98
N ILE A 177 2.94 6.19 -4.80
CA ILE A 177 3.76 7.34 -4.38
C ILE A 177 2.84 8.49 -3.93
N GLY A 178 1.82 8.81 -4.74
CA GLY A 178 0.84 9.86 -4.42
C GLY A 178 0.09 9.57 -3.12
N PHE A 179 -0.38 8.35 -2.93
CA PHE A 179 -1.08 7.94 -1.72
C PHE A 179 -0.23 8.13 -0.45
N TYR A 180 1.01 7.62 -0.46
CA TYR A 180 1.90 7.80 0.69
C TYR A 180 2.39 9.25 0.86
N THR A 181 2.49 10.03 -0.22
CA THR A 181 2.81 11.47 -0.13
C THR A 181 1.70 12.27 0.55
N LEU A 182 0.44 11.89 0.35
CA LEU A 182 -0.72 12.51 0.98
C LEU A 182 -0.88 12.13 2.45
N MET A 183 -0.31 10.99 2.88
CA MET A 183 -0.33 10.62 4.29
C MET A 183 0.55 11.56 5.12
N ALA A 184 0.02 12.01 6.25
CA ALA A 184 0.73 12.92 7.15
C ALA A 184 1.97 12.28 7.79
N THR A 185 1.87 11.00 8.18
CA THR A 185 3.01 10.27 8.74
C THR A 185 3.81 9.62 7.62
N LYS A 186 4.99 10.16 7.35
CA LYS A 186 5.92 9.61 6.37
C LYS A 186 6.91 8.71 7.07
N TYR A 187 6.82 7.42 6.79
CA TYR A 187 7.84 6.47 7.19
C TYR A 187 8.81 6.25 6.02
N VAL A 188 10.01 6.79 6.14
CA VAL A 188 11.14 6.06 5.58
C VAL A 188 11.25 4.86 6.47
N THR A 189 11.19 3.69 5.93
CA THR A 189 11.45 2.47 6.67
C THR A 189 12.60 2.74 7.63
N TYR A 190 12.25 3.40 8.74
CA TYR A 190 13.04 3.69 9.91
C TYR A 190 14.52 3.96 9.62
N THR A 191 14.77 5.07 8.94
CA THR A 191 16.11 5.50 8.60
C THR A 191 16.95 5.68 9.83
N TYR A 192 18.11 5.17 9.74
CA TYR A 192 19.36 5.28 10.44
C TYR A 192 19.62 6.54 11.31
N THR A 193 18.90 7.63 11.14
CA THR A 193 19.11 8.90 11.85
C THR A 193 18.47 8.95 13.23
N SER A 194 17.43 8.17 13.49
CA SER A 194 16.79 8.08 14.81
C SER A 194 17.69 7.42 15.88
N GLY A 195 18.60 6.54 15.47
CA GLY A 195 19.52 5.87 16.40
C GLY A 195 20.64 6.76 16.95
N ARG A 196 21.01 7.83 16.23
CA ARG A 196 22.13 8.69 16.62
C ARG A 196 21.76 9.76 17.65
N ASN A 197 20.50 10.18 17.71
CA ASN A 197 20.08 11.28 18.60
C ASN A 197 19.60 10.82 19.98
N ARG A 198 19.37 9.51 20.20
CA ARG A 198 18.97 9.04 21.54
C ARG A 198 20.14 8.91 22.53
N HIS A 199 21.37 8.76 22.08
CA HIS A 199 22.52 8.69 22.97
C HIS A 199 23.00 10.07 23.46
N SER A 200 22.67 11.17 22.78
CA SER A 200 23.08 12.50 23.19
C SER A 200 22.14 13.15 24.23
N ALA A 201 20.90 12.69 24.35
CA ALA A 201 19.94 13.22 25.32
C ALA A 201 20.09 12.61 26.72
N VAL A 202 20.59 11.35 26.83
CA VAL A 202 20.76 10.65 28.11
C VAL A 202 22.03 11.12 28.85
N VAL A 203 23.04 11.63 28.14
CA VAL A 203 24.31 12.05 28.73
C VAL A 203 24.27 13.50 29.26
N ARG A 204 23.21 14.27 29.04
CA ARG A 204 23.08 15.66 29.55
C ARG A 204 22.34 15.80 30.87
N ASN A 205 21.76 14.72 31.40
CA ASN A 205 21.00 14.74 32.66
C ASN A 205 21.58 13.74 33.71
N ALA A 206 22.90 13.47 33.66
CA ALA A 206 23.62 12.76 34.70
C ALA A 206 24.70 13.67 35.30
#